data_10dc31fa9a021f63271db106bffc0afb
#
_entry.id   10dc31fa9a021f63271db106bffc0afb
#
_cell.length_a   1.000
_cell.length_b   1.000
_cell.length_c   1.000
_cell.angle_alpha   90.00
_cell.angle_beta   90.00
_cell.angle_gamma   90.00
#
_symmetry.space_group_name_H-M   'P 1'
#
loop_
_entity.id
_entity.type
_entity.pdbx_description
1 polymer ?
#
loop_
_entity_poly.entity_id
_entity_poly.type
_entity_poly.pdbx_seq_one_letter_code
_entity_poly.pdbx_strand_id
1 'polypeptide(L)'
;GDVKAVAVIDRLNAHANVDAVMIGRGAIPNPWIFSRLDRDQVPPDVVKTTIRKHLARCVEFYGDEDGSRLFRKNAVQYVMMNHLTRDERKEILKSRPSAEFLEVLENICDSPIIAQAAVPGGEDAAESILV
;
A
#
# COMPACT_ATOMS: atom_id res chain seq x y z
N GLY A 1 -19.59 -3.64 -8.09
CA GLY A 1 -18.24 -3.38 -8.56
C GLY A 1 -17.28 -3.08 -7.44
N ASP A 2 -16.00 -3.11 -7.73
CA ASP A 2 -14.96 -2.85 -6.73
C ASP A 2 -14.86 -1.36 -6.41
N VAL A 3 -14.84 -1.04 -5.13
CA VAL A 3 -14.57 0.32 -4.65
C VAL A 3 -13.05 0.50 -4.57
N LYS A 4 -12.49 1.28 -5.48
CA LYS A 4 -11.03 1.48 -5.59
C LYS A 4 -10.59 2.92 -5.40
N ALA A 5 -11.53 3.85 -5.32
CA ALA A 5 -11.23 5.27 -5.17
C ALA A 5 -12.24 5.93 -4.22
N VAL A 6 -11.79 6.99 -3.55
CA VAL A 6 -12.64 7.78 -2.64
C VAL A 6 -13.87 8.34 -3.37
N ALA A 7 -13.71 8.79 -4.61
CA ALA A 7 -14.82 9.30 -5.42
C ALA A 7 -15.93 8.27 -5.63
N VAL A 8 -15.62 6.97 -5.66
CA VAL A 8 -16.63 5.91 -5.78
C VAL A 8 -17.45 5.80 -4.49
N ILE A 9 -16.82 5.96 -3.32
CA ILE A 9 -17.50 5.97 -2.03
C ILE A 9 -18.52 7.12 -2.01
N ASP A 10 -18.10 8.30 -2.38
CA ASP A 10 -18.97 9.49 -2.39
C ASP A 10 -20.15 9.33 -3.35
N ARG A 11 -19.90 8.77 -4.51
CA ARG A 11 -20.94 8.50 -5.51
C ARG A 11 -21.98 7.49 -4.99
N LEU A 12 -21.54 6.42 -4.34
CA LEU A 12 -22.45 5.42 -3.78
C LEU A 12 -23.28 6.00 -2.65
N ASN A 13 -22.68 6.80 -1.77
CA ASN A 13 -23.41 7.48 -0.69
C ASN A 13 -24.44 8.48 -1.23
N ALA A 14 -24.12 9.18 -2.32
CA ALA A 14 -25.01 10.20 -2.89
C ALA A 14 -26.19 9.60 -3.68
N HIS A 15 -26.00 8.45 -4.33
CA HIS A 15 -26.96 7.93 -5.31
C HIS A 15 -27.70 6.67 -4.89
N ALA A 16 -27.17 5.90 -3.95
CA ALA A 16 -27.72 4.60 -3.60
C ALA A 16 -28.48 4.56 -2.27
N ASN A 17 -28.56 5.68 -1.56
CA ASN A 17 -29.22 5.78 -0.25
C ASN A 17 -28.82 4.62 0.68
N VAL A 18 -27.53 4.39 0.79
CA VAL A 18 -26.94 3.29 1.59
C VAL A 18 -26.45 3.83 2.94
N ASP A 19 -26.53 3.00 3.98
CA ASP A 19 -26.04 3.35 5.31
C ASP A 19 -24.54 3.25 5.42
N ALA A 20 -23.91 2.37 4.62
CA ALA A 20 -22.47 2.14 4.63
C ALA A 20 -22.00 1.59 3.28
N VAL A 21 -20.72 1.75 3.01
CA VAL A 21 -20.06 1.19 1.83
C VAL A 21 -19.01 0.18 2.26
N MET A 22 -19.14 -1.04 1.78
CA MET A 22 -18.14 -2.09 2.03
C MET A 22 -17.02 -2.01 1.00
N ILE A 23 -15.78 -2.03 1.49
CA ILE A 23 -14.58 -2.04 0.64
C ILE A 23 -13.86 -3.36 0.86
N GLY A 24 -13.74 -4.16 -0.19
CA GLY A 24 -13.05 -5.43 -0.16
C GLY A 24 -11.69 -5.36 -0.82
N ARG A 25 -11.57 -5.92 -2.01
CA ARG A 25 -10.30 -6.04 -2.74
C ARG A 25 -9.61 -4.71 -3.02
N GLY A 26 -10.34 -3.61 -3.11
CA GLY A 26 -9.78 -2.28 -3.31
C GLY A 26 -8.89 -1.81 -2.16
N ALA A 27 -9.10 -2.34 -0.95
CA ALA A 27 -8.30 -1.99 0.22
C ALA A 27 -6.93 -2.71 0.26
N ILE A 28 -6.72 -3.76 -0.52
CA ILE A 28 -5.46 -4.51 -0.50
C ILE A 28 -4.29 -3.63 -0.97
N PRO A 29 -4.34 -3.00 -2.16
CA PRO A 29 -3.29 -2.08 -2.58
C PRO A 29 -3.36 -0.71 -1.89
N ASN A 30 -4.49 -0.37 -1.31
CA ASN A 30 -4.71 0.94 -0.70
C ASN A 30 -5.53 0.85 0.59
N PRO A 31 -4.94 0.40 1.71
CA PRO A 31 -5.65 0.38 2.99
C PRO A 31 -6.01 1.80 3.51
N TRP A 32 -5.36 2.82 3.00
CA TRP A 32 -5.63 4.22 3.37
C TRP A 32 -6.93 4.77 2.77
N ILE A 33 -7.61 3.99 1.94
CA ILE A 33 -8.94 4.36 1.42
C ILE A 33 -9.95 4.56 2.58
N PHE A 34 -9.76 3.87 3.69
CA PHE A 34 -10.58 4.06 4.90
C PHE A 34 -10.31 5.40 5.59
N SER A 35 -9.18 6.02 5.32
CA SER A 35 -8.85 7.39 5.74
C SER A 35 -9.15 8.43 4.65
N ARG A 36 -9.92 8.04 3.65
CA ARG A 36 -10.34 8.86 2.50
C ARG A 36 -9.16 9.39 1.69
N LEU A 37 -8.16 8.55 1.50
CA LEU A 37 -7.00 8.84 0.66
C LEU A 37 -6.93 7.83 -0.49
N ASP A 38 -6.76 8.35 -1.69
CA ASP A 38 -6.39 7.53 -2.82
C ASP A 38 -4.90 7.16 -2.72
N ARG A 39 -4.50 6.06 -3.34
CA ARG A 39 -3.15 5.50 -3.17
C ARG A 39 -2.05 6.49 -3.56
N ASP A 40 -2.27 7.28 -4.59
CA ASP A 40 -1.33 8.30 -5.07
C ASP A 40 -1.18 9.50 -4.12
N GLN A 41 -2.11 9.66 -3.17
CA GLN A 41 -2.06 10.71 -2.14
C GLN A 41 -1.26 10.29 -0.90
N VAL A 42 -0.85 9.03 -0.79
CA VAL A 42 -0.16 8.50 0.39
C VAL A 42 1.34 8.74 0.27
N PRO A 43 1.97 9.48 1.23
CA PRO A 43 3.40 9.74 1.20
C PRO A 43 4.24 8.47 1.31
N PRO A 44 5.43 8.41 0.68
CA PRO A 44 6.31 7.24 0.75
C PRO A 44 6.67 6.80 2.17
N ASP A 45 6.86 7.72 3.08
CA ASP A 45 7.18 7.41 4.48
C ASP A 45 6.06 6.66 5.19
N VAL A 46 4.81 6.99 4.88
CA VAL A 46 3.64 6.28 5.42
C VAL A 46 3.56 4.87 4.87
N VAL A 47 3.81 4.71 3.58
CA VAL A 47 3.86 3.40 2.92
C VAL A 47 4.94 2.53 3.54
N LYS A 48 6.15 3.03 3.72
CA LYS A 48 7.25 2.32 4.36
C LYS A 48 6.92 1.89 5.78
N THR A 49 6.35 2.77 6.57
CA THR A 49 5.93 2.45 7.94
C THR A 49 4.90 1.32 7.96
N THR A 50 3.94 1.35 7.07
CA THR A 50 2.91 0.30 6.95
C THR A 50 3.53 -1.02 6.52
N ILE A 51 4.43 -1.01 5.54
CA ILE A 51 5.16 -2.19 5.08
C ILE A 51 5.94 -2.83 6.23
N ARG A 52 6.70 -2.02 7.01
CA ARG A 52 7.46 -2.51 8.16
C ARG A 52 6.56 -3.21 9.18
N LYS A 53 5.47 -2.58 9.55
CA LYS A 53 4.53 -3.12 10.53
C LYS A 53 3.90 -4.41 10.04
N HIS A 54 3.47 -4.44 8.79
CA HIS A 54 2.82 -5.63 8.23
C HIS A 54 3.80 -6.79 8.10
N LEU A 55 5.01 -6.55 7.57
CA LEU A 55 6.05 -7.58 7.49
C LEU A 55 6.43 -8.10 8.89
N ALA A 56 6.62 -7.20 9.85
CA ALA A 56 6.94 -7.58 11.22
C ALA A 56 5.86 -8.49 11.84
N ARG A 57 4.59 -8.20 11.59
CA ARG A 57 3.48 -9.04 12.05
C ARG A 57 3.48 -10.41 11.38
N CYS A 58 3.76 -10.47 10.08
CA CYS A 58 3.88 -11.74 9.37
C CYS A 58 5.04 -12.59 9.91
N VAL A 59 6.18 -11.96 10.17
CA VAL A 59 7.36 -12.64 10.72
C VAL A 59 7.10 -13.12 12.15
N GLU A 60 6.48 -12.30 12.98
CA GLU A 60 6.11 -12.66 14.35
C GLU A 60 5.19 -13.89 14.40
N PHE A 61 4.24 -13.96 13.47
CA PHE A 61 3.23 -15.02 13.45
C PHE A 61 3.70 -16.30 12.75
N TYR A 62 4.42 -16.18 11.64
CA TYR A 62 4.78 -17.32 10.78
C TYR A 62 6.28 -17.67 10.79
N GLY A 63 7.12 -16.86 11.42
CA GLY A 63 8.58 -16.97 11.32
C GLY A 63 9.15 -16.19 10.14
N ASP A 64 10.46 -16.04 10.11
CA ASP A 64 11.13 -15.19 9.13
C ASP A 64 10.93 -15.67 7.69
N GLU A 65 11.16 -16.96 7.42
CA GLU A 65 11.04 -17.52 6.08
C GLU A 65 9.60 -17.51 5.55
N ASP A 66 8.67 -18.09 6.30
CA ASP A 66 7.27 -18.18 5.89
C ASP A 66 6.58 -16.82 5.93
N GLY A 67 6.88 -16.00 6.93
CA GLY A 67 6.33 -14.65 7.02
C GLY A 67 6.72 -13.78 5.82
N SER A 68 8.00 -13.82 5.44
CA SER A 68 8.49 -13.09 4.27
C SER A 68 7.88 -13.62 2.98
N ARG A 69 7.77 -14.95 2.86
CA ARG A 69 7.15 -15.60 1.71
C ARG A 69 5.70 -15.21 1.53
N LEU A 70 4.92 -15.25 2.60
CA LEU A 70 3.50 -14.90 2.59
C LEU A 70 3.29 -13.41 2.32
N PHE A 71 4.18 -12.57 2.84
CA PHE A 71 4.08 -11.12 2.67
C PHE A 71 4.37 -10.65 1.23
N ARG A 72 5.11 -11.43 0.42
CA ARG A 72 5.53 -11.02 -0.93
C ARG A 72 4.37 -10.52 -1.80
N LYS A 73 3.24 -11.20 -1.79
CA LYS A 73 2.07 -10.78 -2.58
C LYS A 73 1.48 -9.44 -2.11
N ASN A 74 1.51 -9.18 -0.82
CA ASN A 74 1.07 -7.90 -0.26
C ASN A 74 2.08 -6.80 -0.56
N ALA A 75 3.37 -7.10 -0.48
CA ALA A 75 4.44 -6.18 -0.82
C ALA A 75 4.31 -5.67 -2.25
N VAL A 76 4.07 -6.57 -3.21
CA VAL A 76 3.82 -6.20 -4.61
C VAL A 76 2.65 -5.24 -4.71
N GLN A 77 1.57 -5.48 -3.98
CA GLN A 77 0.39 -4.59 -3.99
C GLN A 77 0.72 -3.21 -3.41
N TYR A 78 1.47 -3.15 -2.31
CA TYR A 78 1.82 -1.87 -1.68
C TYR A 78 2.68 -0.97 -2.58
N VAL A 79 3.62 -1.54 -3.32
CA VAL A 79 4.56 -0.79 -4.14
C VAL A 79 4.15 -0.73 -5.62
N MET A 80 3.12 -1.47 -6.01
CA MET A 80 2.68 -1.59 -7.39
C MET A 80 1.73 -0.47 -7.79
N MET A 81 2.28 0.69 -8.03
CA MET A 81 1.56 1.84 -8.58
C MET A 81 1.55 1.83 -10.13
N ASN A 82 1.55 0.66 -10.75
CA ASN A 82 1.67 0.48 -12.19
C ASN A 82 3.01 0.97 -12.79
N HIS A 83 3.96 1.31 -11.94
CA HIS A 83 5.22 1.92 -12.37
C HIS A 83 6.44 1.02 -12.15
N LEU A 84 6.25 -0.18 -11.56
CA LEU A 84 7.33 -1.13 -11.39
C LEU A 84 7.77 -1.72 -12.71
N THR A 85 9.08 -1.71 -12.93
CA THR A 85 9.68 -2.43 -14.04
C THR A 85 9.56 -3.95 -13.82
N ARG A 86 9.77 -4.71 -14.90
CA ARG A 86 9.79 -6.17 -14.80
C ARG A 86 10.87 -6.66 -13.84
N ASP A 87 12.02 -6.01 -13.82
CA ASP A 87 13.14 -6.41 -12.98
C ASP A 87 12.89 -6.09 -11.50
N GLU A 88 12.27 -4.96 -11.19
CA GLU A 88 11.86 -4.63 -9.83
C GLU A 88 10.84 -5.62 -9.28
N ARG A 89 9.88 -6.04 -10.10
CA ARG A 89 8.92 -7.10 -9.70
C ARG A 89 9.63 -8.42 -9.39
N LYS A 90 10.60 -8.80 -10.21
CA LYS A 90 11.41 -10.00 -9.98
C LYS A 90 12.19 -9.91 -8.67
N GLU A 91 12.76 -8.74 -8.37
CA GLU A 91 13.48 -8.52 -7.13
C GLU A 91 12.57 -8.70 -5.90
N ILE A 92 11.36 -8.16 -5.93
CA ILE A 92 10.40 -8.31 -4.83
C ILE A 92 10.04 -9.80 -4.60
N LEU A 93 9.97 -10.58 -5.67
CA LEU A 93 9.54 -11.98 -5.60
C LEU A 93 10.67 -12.95 -5.23
N LYS A 94 11.93 -12.52 -5.17
CA LYS A 94 13.04 -13.38 -4.75
C LYS A 94 12.93 -13.75 -3.28
N SER A 95 13.28 -15.01 -2.97
CA SER A 95 13.35 -15.47 -1.59
C SER A 95 14.56 -14.85 -0.91
N ARG A 96 14.35 -14.26 0.27
CA ARG A 96 15.41 -13.65 1.08
C ARG A 96 14.93 -13.45 2.52
N PRO A 97 15.85 -13.26 3.49
CA PRO A 97 15.49 -12.92 4.86
C PRO A 97 14.68 -11.63 4.94
N SER A 98 13.84 -11.49 5.96
CA SER A 98 12.94 -10.35 6.11
C SER A 98 13.66 -9.00 6.15
N ALA A 99 14.83 -8.93 6.79
CA ALA A 99 15.61 -7.69 6.86
C ALA A 99 16.07 -7.21 5.48
N GLU A 100 16.57 -8.13 4.65
CA GLU A 100 16.97 -7.80 3.27
C GLU A 100 15.77 -7.48 2.40
N PHE A 101 14.67 -8.18 2.61
CA PHE A 101 13.42 -7.93 1.90
C PHE A 101 12.88 -6.52 2.19
N LEU A 102 12.91 -6.12 3.46
CA LEU A 102 12.49 -4.78 3.87
C LEU A 102 13.35 -3.70 3.20
N GLU A 103 14.65 -3.89 3.14
CA GLU A 103 15.58 -2.97 2.48
C GLU A 103 15.24 -2.79 0.99
N VAL A 104 14.98 -3.89 0.29
CA VAL A 104 14.56 -3.85 -1.12
C VAL A 104 13.26 -3.06 -1.29
N LEU A 105 12.27 -3.29 -0.43
CA LEU A 105 10.99 -2.58 -0.49
C LEU A 105 11.13 -1.09 -0.20
N GLU A 106 11.95 -0.73 0.78
CA GLU A 106 12.21 0.68 1.10
C GLU A 106 12.91 1.40 -0.04
N ASN A 107 13.88 0.76 -0.69
CA ASN A 107 14.56 1.32 -1.86
C ASN A 107 13.59 1.55 -3.03
N ILE A 108 12.65 0.64 -3.23
CA ILE A 108 11.61 0.80 -4.25
C ILE A 108 10.68 1.96 -3.91
N CYS A 109 10.28 2.09 -2.64
CA CYS A 109 9.46 3.22 -2.18
C CYS A 109 10.16 4.58 -2.37
N ASP A 110 11.48 4.61 -2.29
CA ASP A 110 12.29 5.82 -2.49
C ASP A 110 12.62 6.07 -3.97
N SER A 111 12.20 5.19 -4.86
CA SER A 111 12.39 5.39 -6.31
C SER A 111 11.77 6.70 -6.76
N PRO A 112 12.45 7.50 -7.59
CA PRO A 112 11.93 8.80 -8.06
C PRO A 112 10.58 8.69 -8.78
N ILE A 113 10.33 7.61 -9.47
CA ILE A 113 9.07 7.38 -10.19
C ILE A 113 7.92 7.23 -9.21
N ILE A 114 8.10 6.41 -8.16
CA ILE A 114 7.07 6.16 -7.14
C ILE A 114 6.90 7.40 -6.26
N ALA A 115 7.99 8.06 -5.90
CA ALA A 115 7.96 9.29 -5.11
C ALA A 115 7.19 10.40 -5.83
N GLN A 116 7.37 10.56 -7.14
CA GLN A 116 6.62 11.52 -7.94
C GLN A 116 5.13 11.20 -8.01
N ALA A 117 4.78 9.93 -8.12
CA ALA A 117 3.39 9.50 -8.14
C ALA A 117 2.68 9.72 -6.79
N ALA A 118 3.44 9.78 -5.69
CA ALA A 118 2.92 9.92 -4.34
C ALA A 118 2.90 11.37 -3.81
N VAL A 119 3.22 12.37 -4.63
CA VAL A 119 3.25 13.79 -4.25
C VAL A 119 2.12 14.59 -4.89
N PRO A 120 0.89 14.33 -4.61
CA PRO A 120 -0.15 15.30 -4.90
C PRO A 120 -0.74 15.80 -3.61
N GLY A 121 -1.12 16.99 -3.55
CA GLY A 121 -2.04 17.49 -2.57
C GLY A 121 -1.46 17.91 -1.22
N GLY A 122 -0.15 17.93 -1.03
CA GLY A 122 0.50 18.64 0.04
C GLY A 122 0.24 18.16 1.47
N GLU A 123 0.36 19.08 2.42
CA GLU A 123 0.39 18.83 3.86
C GLU A 123 -0.89 18.22 4.43
N ASP A 124 -2.05 18.54 3.85
CA ASP A 124 -3.35 18.09 4.36
C ASP A 124 -3.52 16.56 4.31
N ALA A 125 -2.96 15.90 3.29
CA ALA A 125 -3.00 14.46 3.17
C ALA A 125 -2.19 13.76 4.26
N ALA A 126 -1.05 14.33 4.66
CA ALA A 126 -0.20 13.77 5.72
C ALA A 126 -0.86 13.87 7.10
N GLU A 127 -1.55 14.97 7.40
CA GLU A 127 -2.30 15.14 8.65
C GLU A 127 -3.44 14.13 8.78
N SER A 128 -4.16 13.86 7.70
CA SER A 128 -5.25 12.89 7.68
C SER A 128 -4.79 11.46 8.00
N ILE A 129 -3.55 11.11 7.68
CA ILE A 129 -2.97 9.79 7.94
C ILE A 129 -2.56 9.64 9.41
N LEU A 130 -2.15 10.70 10.07
CA LEU A 130 -1.68 10.71 11.46
C LEU A 130 -2.82 10.66 12.49
N VAL A 131 -4.01 10.94 12.06
CA VAL A 131 -5.22 10.85 12.89
C VAL A 131 -5.86 9.48 12.76
#